data_9b82d5b86a301cb552e52708f552869b
#
_entry.id   9b82d5b86a301cb552e52708f552869b
#
_cell.length_a   1.000
_cell.length_b   1.000
_cell.length_c   1.000
_cell.angle_alpha   90.00
_cell.angle_beta   90.00
_cell.angle_gamma   90.00
#
_symmetry.space_group_name_H-M   'P 1'
#
loop_
_entity.id
_entity.type
_entity.pdbx_description
1 polymer ?
#
loop_
_entity_poly.entity_id
_entity_poly.type
_entity_poly.pdbx_seq_one_letter_code
_entity_poly.pdbx_strand_id
1 'polypeptide(L)'
;AGLAALLENLEDSLNFAMNSIRSSVHDLHDEAVNLREAEEGLVRDFTFCQAELTYDMTQEIPREVKYCFISITKEAFANIMKHSNATRVQLILREHPALYQMCVEDNGTGVVYDPGNAGIGILNMKDRVKALGGTLQISTRKGFRIFITIPK
;
A
#
# COMPACT_ATOMS: atom_id res chain seq x y z
N ALA A 1 -0.79 -2.38 -29.18
CA ALA A 1 -0.21 -1.92 -27.91
C ALA A 1 -1.27 -1.41 -26.93
N GLY A 2 -2.27 -0.63 -27.37
CA GLY A 2 -3.31 -0.07 -26.48
C GLY A 2 -4.24 -1.11 -25.87
N LEU A 3 -4.60 -2.15 -26.63
CA LEU A 3 -5.51 -3.20 -26.17
C LEU A 3 -4.87 -4.07 -25.08
N ALA A 4 -3.61 -4.44 -25.24
CA ALA A 4 -2.88 -5.24 -24.26
C ALA A 4 -2.74 -4.51 -22.93
N ALA A 5 -2.42 -3.20 -22.95
CA ALA A 5 -2.35 -2.38 -21.74
C ALA A 5 -3.71 -2.23 -21.07
N LEU A 6 -4.80 -2.10 -21.86
CA LEU A 6 -6.15 -2.00 -21.35
C LEU A 6 -6.59 -3.29 -20.66
N LEU A 7 -6.28 -4.44 -21.26
CA LEU A 7 -6.58 -5.77 -20.67
C LEU A 7 -5.80 -6.00 -19.39
N GLU A 8 -4.53 -5.63 -19.34
CA GLU A 8 -3.71 -5.72 -18.13
C GLU A 8 -4.28 -4.85 -17.00
N ASN A 9 -4.69 -3.62 -17.32
CA ASN A 9 -5.32 -2.72 -16.35
C ASN A 9 -6.64 -3.26 -15.82
N LEU A 10 -7.46 -3.87 -16.68
CA LEU A 10 -8.71 -4.51 -16.27
C LEU A 10 -8.46 -5.70 -15.36
N GLU A 11 -7.46 -6.53 -15.68
CA GLU A 11 -7.07 -7.68 -14.88
C GLU A 11 -6.57 -7.25 -13.50
N ASP A 12 -5.71 -6.24 -13.44
CA ASP A 12 -5.20 -5.69 -12.20
C ASP A 12 -6.33 -5.09 -11.35
N SER A 13 -7.26 -4.39 -11.96
CA SER A 13 -8.44 -3.84 -11.28
C SER A 13 -9.33 -4.92 -10.70
N LEU A 14 -9.59 -5.98 -11.46
CA LEU A 14 -10.40 -7.11 -11.02
C LEU A 14 -9.72 -7.84 -9.86
N ASN A 15 -8.42 -8.09 -9.95
CA ASN A 15 -7.65 -8.74 -8.89
C ASN A 15 -7.65 -7.90 -7.61
N PHE A 16 -7.49 -6.58 -7.74
CA PHE A 16 -7.56 -5.67 -6.59
C PHE A 16 -8.95 -5.71 -5.94
N ALA A 17 -10.02 -5.65 -6.74
CA ALA A 17 -11.40 -5.70 -6.25
C ALA A 17 -11.68 -7.04 -5.54
N MET A 18 -11.25 -8.15 -6.10
CA MET A 18 -11.41 -9.47 -5.48
C MET A 18 -10.65 -9.59 -4.18
N ASN A 19 -9.42 -9.09 -4.12
CA ASN A 19 -8.62 -9.08 -2.90
C ASN A 19 -9.25 -8.19 -1.82
N SER A 20 -9.81 -7.04 -2.21
CA SER A 20 -10.52 -6.15 -1.29
C SER A 20 -11.77 -6.80 -0.72
N ILE A 21 -12.54 -7.52 -1.55
CA ILE A 21 -13.72 -8.27 -1.11
C ILE A 21 -13.32 -9.39 -0.14
N ARG A 22 -12.27 -10.15 -0.47
CA ARG A 22 -11.76 -11.22 0.41
C ARG A 22 -11.31 -10.67 1.75
N SER A 23 -10.59 -9.56 1.75
CA SER A 23 -10.16 -8.89 2.98
C SER A 23 -11.37 -8.46 3.79
N SER A 24 -12.39 -7.83 3.17
CA SER A 24 -13.60 -7.39 3.85
C SER A 24 -14.39 -8.55 4.46
N VAL A 25 -14.50 -9.67 3.75
CA VAL A 25 -15.16 -10.88 4.26
C VAL A 25 -14.37 -11.49 5.42
N HIS A 26 -13.05 -11.54 5.30
CA HIS A 26 -12.18 -12.01 6.38
C HIS A 26 -12.29 -11.12 7.61
N ASP A 27 -12.39 -9.81 7.41
CA ASP A 27 -12.51 -8.80 8.46
C ASP A 27 -13.80 -8.94 9.27
N LEU A 28 -14.90 -9.34 8.64
CA LEU A 28 -16.16 -9.60 9.32
C LEU A 28 -16.06 -10.76 10.32
N HIS A 29 -15.10 -11.66 10.09
CA HIS A 29 -14.89 -12.84 10.94
C HIS A 29 -13.73 -12.67 11.92
N ASP A 30 -12.84 -11.70 11.72
CA ASP A 30 -11.66 -11.50 12.55
C ASP A 30 -11.56 -10.05 13.01
N GLU A 31 -12.24 -9.75 14.13
CA GLU A 31 -12.20 -8.42 14.75
C GLU A 31 -10.84 -8.11 15.42
N ALA A 32 -10.00 -9.12 15.57
CA ALA A 32 -8.76 -9.04 16.34
C ALA A 32 -7.52 -8.99 15.46
N VAL A 33 -7.60 -8.46 14.22
CA VAL A 33 -6.41 -8.32 13.37
C VAL A 33 -5.37 -7.46 14.05
N ASN A 34 -4.19 -8.03 14.26
CA ASN A 34 -3.03 -7.33 14.74
C ASN A 34 -2.28 -6.74 13.55
N LEU A 35 -2.31 -5.41 13.43
CA LEU A 35 -1.68 -4.72 12.31
C LEU A 35 -0.18 -5.01 12.24
N ARG A 36 0.51 -4.99 13.37
CA ARG A 36 1.95 -5.26 13.43
C ARG A 36 2.28 -6.65 12.88
N GLU A 37 1.58 -7.67 13.35
CA GLU A 37 1.81 -9.04 12.88
C GLU A 37 1.50 -9.19 11.39
N ALA A 38 0.43 -8.56 10.91
CA ALA A 38 0.07 -8.59 9.50
C ALA A 38 1.16 -7.94 8.62
N GLU A 39 1.65 -6.79 9.02
CA GLU A 39 2.70 -6.07 8.28
C GLU A 39 4.05 -6.80 8.36
N GLU A 40 4.39 -7.35 9.53
CA GLU A 40 5.60 -8.19 9.69
C GLU A 40 5.54 -9.42 8.77
N GLY A 41 4.38 -10.04 8.65
CA GLY A 41 4.17 -11.16 7.74
C GLY A 41 4.36 -10.80 6.29
N LEU A 42 3.82 -9.67 5.85
CA LEU A 42 3.98 -9.19 4.48
C LEU A 42 5.44 -8.86 4.15
N VAL A 43 6.15 -8.24 5.07
CA VAL A 43 7.58 -7.95 4.90
C VAL A 43 8.42 -9.23 4.85
N ARG A 44 8.13 -10.18 5.72
CA ARG A 44 8.82 -11.49 5.75
C ARG A 44 8.61 -12.26 4.46
N ASP A 45 7.39 -12.25 3.92
CA ASP A 45 7.04 -13.01 2.72
C ASP A 45 7.47 -12.31 1.43
N PHE A 46 7.89 -11.05 1.51
CA PHE A 46 8.39 -10.28 0.37
C PHE A 46 9.84 -10.64 0.09
N THR A 47 10.05 -11.52 -0.90
CA THR A 47 11.36 -12.08 -1.23
C THR A 47 12.00 -11.46 -2.48
N PHE A 48 11.33 -10.50 -3.11
CA PHE A 48 11.82 -9.84 -4.31
C PHE A 48 13.13 -9.07 -4.07
N CYS A 49 13.22 -8.37 -2.94
CA CYS A 49 14.42 -7.68 -2.49
C CYS A 49 14.39 -7.54 -0.97
N GLN A 50 15.41 -6.91 -0.40
CA GLN A 50 15.46 -6.66 1.03
C GLN A 50 14.34 -5.71 1.45
N ALA A 51 13.55 -6.11 2.44
CA ALA A 51 12.47 -5.30 2.98
C ALA A 51 12.62 -5.15 4.50
N GLU A 52 12.39 -3.93 4.98
CA GLU A 52 12.48 -3.60 6.41
C GLU A 52 11.20 -2.92 6.87
N LEU A 53 10.76 -3.23 8.08
CA LEU A 53 9.62 -2.63 8.74
C LEU A 53 10.07 -1.76 9.91
N THR A 54 9.58 -0.53 9.95
CA THR A 54 9.61 0.32 11.14
C THR A 54 8.17 0.49 11.62
N TYR A 55 7.87 0.04 12.82
CA TYR A 55 6.53 0.07 13.37
C TYR A 55 6.52 0.78 14.72
N ASP A 56 5.88 1.94 14.76
CA ASP A 56 5.76 2.78 15.94
C ASP A 56 4.30 3.24 16.09
N MET A 57 3.45 2.32 16.48
CA MET A 57 2.02 2.54 16.65
C MET A 57 1.52 1.84 17.91
N THR A 58 0.47 2.38 18.51
CA THR A 58 -0.21 1.74 19.64
C THR A 58 -1.06 0.56 19.18
N GLN A 59 -1.61 -0.21 20.12
CA GLN A 59 -2.44 -1.36 19.78
C GLN A 59 -3.87 -0.99 19.41
N GLU A 60 -4.32 0.18 19.82
CA GLU A 60 -5.70 0.63 19.60
C GLU A 60 -5.83 1.45 18.33
N ILE A 61 -5.79 0.78 17.20
CA ILE A 61 -5.94 1.41 15.90
C ILE A 61 -7.30 1.04 15.33
N PRO A 62 -8.08 2.01 14.79
CA PRO A 62 -9.36 1.70 14.18
C PRO A 62 -9.22 0.65 13.08
N ARG A 63 -10.21 -0.23 13.03
CA ARG A 63 -10.26 -1.34 12.08
C ARG A 63 -10.08 -0.88 10.62
N GLU A 64 -10.78 0.18 10.24
CA GLU A 64 -10.71 0.74 8.88
C GLU A 64 -9.30 1.20 8.51
N VAL A 65 -8.57 1.76 9.46
CA VAL A 65 -7.18 2.19 9.26
C VAL A 65 -6.26 0.98 9.10
N LYS A 66 -6.44 -0.05 9.93
CA LYS A 66 -5.66 -1.29 9.81
C LYS A 66 -5.80 -1.90 8.41
N TYR A 67 -7.03 -2.04 7.94
CA TYR A 67 -7.29 -2.65 6.64
C TYR A 67 -6.81 -1.81 5.49
N CYS A 68 -6.95 -0.49 5.60
CA CYS A 68 -6.41 0.44 4.64
C CYS A 68 -4.89 0.23 4.49
N PHE A 69 -4.16 0.22 5.58
CA PHE A 69 -2.71 0.07 5.57
C PHE A 69 -2.27 -1.31 5.03
N ILE A 70 -2.92 -2.38 5.46
CA ILE A 70 -2.62 -3.73 4.96
C ILE A 70 -2.84 -3.82 3.45
N SER A 71 -3.96 -3.31 2.95
CA SER A 71 -4.29 -3.31 1.52
C SER A 71 -3.26 -2.53 0.71
N ILE A 72 -2.83 -1.38 1.21
CA ILE A 72 -1.86 -0.53 0.53
C ILE A 72 -0.48 -1.19 0.51
N THR A 73 -0.07 -1.83 1.60
CA THR A 73 1.19 -2.58 1.63
C THR A 73 1.19 -3.68 0.57
N LYS A 74 0.11 -4.46 0.48
CA LYS A 74 -0.02 -5.52 -0.54
C LYS A 74 0.08 -4.97 -1.95
N GLU A 75 -0.63 -3.89 -2.25
CA GLU A 75 -0.61 -3.29 -3.58
C GLU A 75 0.74 -2.66 -3.90
N ALA A 76 1.34 -1.94 -2.95
CA ALA A 76 2.65 -1.33 -3.12
C ALA A 76 3.73 -2.38 -3.37
N PHE A 77 3.72 -3.47 -2.61
CA PHE A 77 4.68 -4.57 -2.79
C PHE A 77 4.49 -5.26 -4.14
N ALA A 78 3.24 -5.47 -4.57
CA ALA A 78 2.95 -6.02 -5.89
C ALA A 78 3.48 -5.12 -7.02
N ASN A 79 3.30 -3.81 -6.89
CA ASN A 79 3.81 -2.84 -7.87
C ASN A 79 5.34 -2.83 -7.92
N ILE A 80 6.00 -2.93 -6.78
CA ILE A 80 7.46 -3.01 -6.72
C ILE A 80 7.96 -4.26 -7.43
N MET A 81 7.33 -5.40 -7.20
CA MET A 81 7.69 -6.65 -7.88
C MET A 81 7.53 -6.57 -9.39
N LYS A 82 6.48 -5.88 -9.88
CA LYS A 82 6.17 -5.81 -11.31
C LYS A 82 6.99 -4.77 -12.04
N HIS A 83 7.29 -3.64 -11.41
CA HIS A 83 7.73 -2.43 -12.11
C HIS A 83 9.04 -1.84 -11.58
N SER A 84 9.56 -2.30 -10.46
CA SER A 84 10.75 -1.71 -9.84
C SER A 84 11.99 -2.58 -10.04
N ASN A 85 13.13 -1.92 -10.15
CA ASN A 85 14.44 -2.55 -10.06
C ASN A 85 15.07 -2.35 -8.66
N ALA A 86 14.25 -2.11 -7.65
CA ALA A 86 14.71 -1.87 -6.29
C ALA A 86 15.45 -3.07 -5.71
N THR A 87 16.44 -2.77 -4.89
CA THR A 87 17.18 -3.75 -4.09
C THR A 87 16.81 -3.64 -2.62
N ARG A 88 16.09 -2.60 -2.24
CA ARG A 88 15.69 -2.33 -0.87
C ARG A 88 14.36 -1.61 -0.81
N VAL A 89 13.49 -2.03 0.11
CA VAL A 89 12.20 -1.41 0.40
C VAL A 89 12.10 -1.15 1.90
N GLN A 90 11.57 0.01 2.26
CA GLN A 90 11.25 0.35 3.64
C GLN A 90 9.74 0.56 3.77
N LEU A 91 9.15 -0.08 4.75
CA LEU A 91 7.77 0.12 5.17
C LEU A 91 7.78 0.75 6.56
N ILE A 92 7.19 1.93 6.68
CA ILE A 92 7.20 2.70 7.92
C ILE A 92 5.75 2.99 8.30
N LEU A 93 5.37 2.60 9.51
CA LEU A 93 4.08 2.94 10.10
C LEU A 93 4.33 3.67 11.42
N ARG A 94 3.76 4.87 11.54
CA ARG A 94 3.90 5.71 12.74
C ARG A 94 2.57 6.28 13.15
N GLU A 95 2.40 6.42 14.44
CA GLU A 95 1.26 7.10 15.04
C GLU A 95 1.73 8.42 15.64
N HIS A 96 1.00 9.48 15.32
CA HIS A 96 1.18 10.82 15.88
C HIS A 96 -0.06 11.20 16.69
N PRO A 97 0.00 12.24 17.54
CA PRO A 97 -1.17 12.61 18.34
C PRO A 97 -2.45 12.86 17.55
N ALA A 98 -2.36 13.37 16.34
CA ALA A 98 -3.51 13.76 15.52
C ALA A 98 -3.73 12.90 14.27
N LEU A 99 -2.79 12.01 13.92
CA LEU A 99 -2.88 11.25 12.67
C LEU A 99 -2.08 9.94 12.72
N TYR A 100 -2.43 9.04 11.78
CA TYR A 100 -1.64 7.86 11.45
C TYR A 100 -0.86 8.12 10.16
N GLN A 101 0.38 7.65 10.13
CA GLN A 101 1.27 7.83 8.99
C GLN A 101 1.76 6.50 8.47
N MET A 102 1.78 6.36 7.15
CA MET A 102 2.37 5.21 6.47
C MET A 102 3.26 5.69 5.34
N CYS A 103 4.43 5.07 5.19
CA CYS A 103 5.34 5.34 4.08
C CYS A 103 5.86 4.02 3.53
N VAL A 104 5.77 3.85 2.22
CA VAL A 104 6.44 2.77 1.49
C VAL A 104 7.43 3.41 0.55
N GLU A 105 8.71 3.06 0.67
CA GLU A 105 9.78 3.67 -0.09
C GLU A 105 10.73 2.60 -0.61
N ASP A 106 11.01 2.63 -1.92
CA ASP A 106 12.01 1.78 -2.53
C ASP A 106 13.17 2.61 -3.09
N ASN A 107 14.30 1.96 -3.35
CA ASN A 107 15.48 2.59 -3.93
C ASN A 107 15.63 2.34 -5.44
N GLY A 108 14.56 1.97 -6.11
CA GLY A 108 14.56 1.76 -7.55
C GLY A 108 14.83 3.04 -8.33
N THR A 109 15.25 2.88 -9.57
CA THR A 109 15.56 3.99 -10.48
C THR A 109 14.73 3.88 -11.76
N GLY A 110 14.55 5.00 -12.45
CA GLY A 110 13.90 5.01 -13.75
C GLY A 110 12.37 4.91 -13.72
N VAL A 111 11.76 4.94 -12.56
CA VAL A 111 10.31 4.98 -12.42
C VAL A 111 9.83 6.41 -12.62
N VAL A 112 8.91 6.58 -13.57
CA VAL A 112 8.25 7.87 -13.82
C VAL A 112 6.79 7.73 -13.38
N TYR A 113 6.37 8.59 -12.48
CA TYR A 113 4.96 8.68 -12.06
C TYR A 113 4.31 9.89 -12.73
N ASP A 114 3.27 9.62 -13.50
CA ASP A 114 2.42 10.65 -14.11
C ASP A 114 1.04 10.62 -13.45
N PRO A 115 0.67 11.66 -12.67
CA PRO A 115 -0.64 11.73 -12.03
C PRO A 115 -1.81 11.62 -13.01
N GLY A 116 -1.63 12.11 -14.25
CA GLY A 116 -2.66 12.03 -15.29
C GLY A 116 -2.81 10.64 -15.91
N ASN A 117 -1.89 9.75 -15.66
CA ASN A 117 -1.87 8.39 -16.21
C ASN A 117 -1.52 7.36 -15.12
N ALA A 118 -2.02 7.59 -13.92
CA ALA A 118 -1.84 6.67 -12.80
C ALA A 118 -2.55 5.34 -13.06
N GLY A 119 -1.91 4.23 -12.71
CA GLY A 119 -2.54 2.92 -12.77
C GLY A 119 -3.74 2.81 -11.81
N ILE A 120 -4.62 1.85 -12.11
CA ILE A 120 -5.85 1.62 -11.31
C ILE A 120 -5.52 1.30 -9.86
N GLY A 121 -4.46 0.55 -9.59
CA GLY A 121 -4.03 0.24 -8.23
C GLY A 121 -3.75 1.48 -7.40
N ILE A 122 -3.05 2.46 -7.98
CA ILE A 122 -2.75 3.73 -7.31
C ILE A 122 -4.02 4.55 -7.09
N LEU A 123 -4.91 4.62 -8.08
CA LEU A 123 -6.19 5.31 -7.95
C LEU A 123 -7.04 4.70 -6.83
N ASN A 124 -7.08 3.39 -6.75
CA ASN A 124 -7.80 2.67 -5.69
C ASN A 124 -7.18 2.95 -4.32
N MET A 125 -5.85 3.01 -4.22
CA MET A 125 -5.20 3.40 -2.97
C MET A 125 -5.58 4.81 -2.54
N LYS A 126 -5.58 5.77 -3.48
CA LYS A 126 -5.99 7.16 -3.23
C LYS A 126 -7.42 7.25 -2.75
N ASP A 127 -8.35 6.56 -3.41
CA ASP A 127 -9.75 6.54 -3.04
C ASP A 127 -9.97 5.94 -1.66
N ARG A 128 -9.26 4.87 -1.34
CA ARG A 128 -9.36 4.21 -0.03
C ARG A 128 -8.88 5.12 1.10
N VAL A 129 -7.77 5.81 0.90
CA VAL A 129 -7.23 6.78 1.87
C VAL A 129 -8.16 7.98 2.01
N LYS A 130 -8.68 8.50 0.90
CA LYS A 130 -9.61 9.62 0.89
C LYS A 130 -10.91 9.30 1.63
N ALA A 131 -11.42 8.07 1.51
CA ALA A 131 -12.60 7.64 2.23
C ALA A 131 -12.44 7.71 3.76
N LEU A 132 -11.22 7.68 4.26
CA LEU A 132 -10.89 7.85 5.68
C LEU A 132 -10.47 9.28 6.04
N GLY A 133 -10.69 10.22 5.13
CA GLY A 133 -10.31 11.62 5.33
C GLY A 133 -8.82 11.89 5.21
N GLY A 134 -8.07 10.94 4.67
CA GLY A 134 -6.63 11.03 4.56
C GLY A 134 -6.12 11.57 3.23
N THR A 135 -4.80 11.64 3.13
CA THR A 135 -4.10 12.06 1.92
C THR A 135 -3.05 11.03 1.53
N LEU A 136 -2.83 10.88 0.23
CA LEU A 136 -1.79 10.04 -0.34
C LEU A 136 -0.97 10.83 -1.33
N GLN A 137 0.34 10.84 -1.14
CA GLN A 137 1.29 11.52 -2.02
C GLN A 137 2.32 10.54 -2.57
N ILE A 138 2.68 10.72 -3.83
CA ILE A 138 3.68 9.90 -4.51
C ILE A 138 4.85 10.78 -4.93
N SER A 139 6.07 10.31 -4.67
CA SER A 139 7.30 10.96 -5.08
C SER A 139 8.20 9.94 -5.79
N THR A 140 8.91 10.40 -6.82
CA THR A 140 9.87 9.58 -7.57
C THR A 140 11.28 10.17 -7.57
N ARG A 141 11.56 11.12 -6.67
CA ARG A 141 12.86 11.83 -6.63
C ARG A 141 14.04 10.92 -6.28
N LYS A 142 13.84 10.00 -5.33
CA LYS A 142 14.88 9.09 -4.83
C LYS A 142 14.32 7.67 -4.72
N GLY A 143 13.90 7.10 -5.85
CA GLY A 143 13.12 5.90 -5.85
C GLY A 143 11.64 6.21 -5.78
N PHE A 144 10.79 5.19 -5.69
CA PHE A 144 9.34 5.34 -5.61
C PHE A 144 8.90 5.41 -4.14
N ARG A 145 8.19 6.45 -3.78
CA ARG A 145 7.73 6.67 -2.41
C ARG A 145 6.23 6.95 -2.39
N ILE A 146 5.51 6.21 -1.57
CA ILE A 146 4.11 6.46 -1.24
C ILE A 146 4.06 6.95 0.20
N PHE A 147 3.48 8.13 0.41
CA PHE A 147 3.34 8.73 1.73
C PHE A 147 1.86 8.97 2.02
N ILE A 148 1.38 8.43 3.13
CA ILE A 148 -0.03 8.47 3.52
C ILE A 148 -0.17 9.03 4.92
N THR A 149 -1.15 9.91 5.10
CA THR A 149 -1.61 10.35 6.41
C THR A 149 -3.12 10.17 6.52
N ILE A 150 -3.58 9.67 7.67
CA ILE A 150 -5.00 9.49 7.98
C ILE A 150 -5.27 10.16 9.33
N PRO A 151 -6.15 11.17 9.38
CA PRO A 151 -6.48 11.85 10.65
C PRO A 151 -7.20 10.91 11.61
N LYS A 152 -6.95 11.12 12.89
CA LYS A 152 -7.65 10.41 13.96
C LYS A 152 -9.07 10.91 14.17
#